data_375663ff37b3a45729da5e3c99e372c1
#
_entry.id   375663ff37b3a45729da5e3c99e372c1
#
_cell.length_a   1.000
_cell.length_b   1.000
_cell.length_c   1.000
_cell.angle_alpha   90.00
_cell.angle_beta   90.00
_cell.angle_gamma   90.00
#
_symmetry.space_group_name_H-M   'P 1'
#
loop_
_entity.id
_entity.type
_entity.pdbx_description
1 polymer ?
#
loop_
_entity_poly.entity_id
_entity_poly.type
_entity_poly.pdbx_seq_one_letter_code
_entity_poly.pdbx_strand_id
1 'polypeptide(L)'
;MAGKRTERSMEERKMDRNNGGSKSKAPNGANAQTGATPMASPAVQAVAASGSSKGAPLFVAADPDLVAKKGVAQDSWFVISHLMSGSDRLDLLIHYIRLTPPQGDVIQAMVSVLDPVSGKSISEERDYKVSETTFSTASLDVQTPSGGLSGDASAMHVTGRFQRIDVDLMLAQQGPLLANLGTGLLPFYGDINYEYALPSMKTTGSIVVDGKAYQVAGVSWFDRQWGQMAPSFWAHMQWSWMGISLDNGDRISLWDIIDGDKEHAFATLLHPDGRHEIVDVEPLAKDATSIWKSAATGHRYPTHWVVSIPMLKARLRVEPLVREQEVVSPIGVNKYEGASKVAGQMEGKPVTGHAVVELVGDWN
;
A
#
# COMPACT_ATOMS: atom_id res chain seq x y z
N MET A 1 30.94 -41.65 -34.82
CA MET A 1 29.93 -41.59 -35.89
C MET A 1 29.09 -40.39 -35.62
N ALA A 2 29.35 -39.22 -36.09
CA ALA A 2 29.33 -38.63 -37.42
C ALA A 2 27.93 -38.46 -38.00
N GLY A 3 27.55 -37.23 -38.15
CA GLY A 3 26.71 -36.67 -39.17
C GLY A 3 25.38 -36.07 -38.63
N LYS A 4 24.86 -34.95 -39.08
CA LYS A 4 25.29 -33.92 -40.06
C LYS A 4 24.40 -32.69 -39.83
N ARG A 5 24.97 -31.50 -39.99
CA ARG A 5 24.33 -30.18 -40.22
C ARG A 5 23.39 -30.21 -41.42
N THR A 6 22.39 -29.35 -41.41
CA THR A 6 21.96 -28.62 -42.64
C THR A 6 21.42 -27.23 -42.25
N GLU A 7 22.12 -26.24 -42.75
CA GLU A 7 21.72 -24.83 -42.95
C GLU A 7 20.84 -24.71 -44.20
N ARG A 8 19.93 -23.72 -44.20
CA ARG A 8 19.44 -22.97 -45.40
C ARG A 8 18.75 -21.74 -44.86
N SER A 9 19.27 -20.59 -45.04
CA SER A 9 19.56 -19.63 -46.08
C SER A 9 18.36 -18.72 -46.42
N MET A 10 18.66 -17.42 -46.27
CA MET A 10 17.90 -16.22 -46.65
C MET A 10 17.39 -16.27 -48.09
N GLU A 11 16.27 -15.58 -48.29
CA GLU A 11 16.03 -14.89 -49.57
C GLU A 11 15.23 -13.60 -49.39
N GLU A 12 15.85 -12.52 -49.82
CA GLU A 12 15.27 -11.18 -50.00
C GLU A 12 14.33 -11.18 -51.21
N ARG A 13 13.26 -10.35 -51.16
CA ARG A 13 12.75 -9.70 -52.38
C ARG A 13 12.37 -8.27 -52.14
N LYS A 14 13.02 -7.43 -52.92
CA LYS A 14 12.84 -5.99 -53.09
C LYS A 14 11.75 -5.67 -54.12
N MET A 15 11.16 -4.51 -53.93
CA MET A 15 10.64 -3.51 -54.88
C MET A 15 9.57 -3.90 -55.91
N ASP A 16 8.46 -3.12 -55.94
CA ASP A 16 8.30 -2.17 -57.05
C ASP A 16 7.29 -1.04 -56.68
N ARG A 17 7.67 0.16 -57.15
CA ARG A 17 6.84 1.39 -57.16
C ARG A 17 6.01 1.36 -58.43
N ASN A 18 4.75 1.82 -58.40
CA ASN A 18 4.32 2.66 -59.47
C ASN A 18 3.16 3.62 -59.09
N ASN A 19 3.22 4.76 -59.75
CA ASN A 19 2.51 6.00 -59.63
C ASN A 19 1.16 5.94 -60.39
N GLY A 20 0.11 6.67 -59.94
CA GLY A 20 -1.07 6.88 -60.72
C GLY A 20 -2.09 7.80 -60.04
N GLY A 21 -1.96 9.08 -60.28
CA GLY A 21 -2.96 10.06 -59.83
C GLY A 21 -4.24 10.05 -60.63
N SER A 22 -5.33 10.35 -59.97
CA SER A 22 -6.54 10.88 -60.62
C SER A 22 -7.35 11.76 -59.69
N LYS A 23 -7.57 12.99 -60.10
CA LYS A 23 -8.46 13.99 -59.48
C LYS A 23 -9.91 13.69 -59.84
N SER A 24 -10.85 13.72 -58.89
CA SER A 24 -12.24 14.12 -59.16
C SER A 24 -12.93 14.62 -57.89
N LYS A 25 -13.33 15.88 -58.00
CA LYS A 25 -14.52 16.59 -57.49
C LYS A 25 -15.29 16.05 -56.30
N ALA A 26 -15.43 16.92 -55.30
CA ALA A 26 -16.48 16.91 -54.28
C ALA A 26 -17.90 17.13 -54.86
N PRO A 27 -18.92 16.72 -54.15
CA PRO A 27 -20.03 17.63 -53.88
C PRO A 27 -20.34 17.83 -52.40
N ASN A 28 -20.79 19.04 -52.12
CA ASN A 28 -21.37 19.52 -50.87
C ASN A 28 -22.57 18.68 -50.42
N GLY A 29 -22.74 18.50 -49.13
CA GLY A 29 -24.03 18.13 -48.60
C GLY A 29 -24.02 17.78 -47.12
N ALA A 30 -24.59 18.66 -46.33
CA ALA A 30 -25.31 18.47 -45.09
C ALA A 30 -24.52 18.19 -43.77
N ASN A 31 -24.45 19.22 -42.96
CA ASN A 31 -24.34 19.24 -41.52
C ASN A 31 -25.27 18.20 -40.86
N ALA A 32 -24.70 17.29 -40.09
CA ALA A 32 -25.33 16.69 -38.93
C ALA A 32 -24.39 16.86 -37.75
N GLN A 33 -24.61 17.90 -36.99
CA GLN A 33 -24.06 18.07 -35.64
C GLN A 33 -24.71 17.02 -34.72
N THR A 34 -24.04 15.92 -34.49
CA THR A 34 -24.32 15.08 -33.32
C THR A 34 -23.55 15.69 -32.16
N GLY A 35 -24.25 16.47 -31.34
CA GLY A 35 -23.76 17.00 -30.09
C GLY A 35 -23.40 15.86 -29.14
N ALA A 36 -22.11 15.57 -29.01
CA ALA A 36 -21.61 14.85 -27.86
C ALA A 36 -21.65 15.83 -26.68
N THR A 37 -22.61 15.65 -25.81
CA THR A 37 -22.67 16.31 -24.50
C THR A 37 -21.41 15.89 -23.73
N PRO A 38 -20.56 16.81 -23.26
CA PRO A 38 -19.48 16.43 -22.37
C PRO A 38 -20.12 15.87 -21.10
N MET A 39 -19.78 14.65 -20.74
CA MET A 39 -20.12 14.10 -19.43
C MET A 39 -19.46 15.01 -18.38
N ALA A 40 -20.28 15.72 -17.64
CA ALA A 40 -19.83 16.49 -16.50
C ALA A 40 -19.19 15.51 -15.48
N SER A 41 -17.92 15.73 -15.18
CA SER A 41 -17.26 15.10 -14.04
C SER A 41 -18.10 15.36 -12.79
N PRO A 42 -18.34 14.38 -11.92
CA PRO A 42 -19.07 14.62 -10.69
C PRO A 42 -18.33 15.69 -9.90
N ALA A 43 -19.05 16.78 -9.59
CA ALA A 43 -18.54 17.82 -8.73
C ALA A 43 -18.18 17.21 -7.38
N VAL A 44 -16.91 17.19 -7.05
CA VAL A 44 -16.42 16.84 -5.71
C VAL A 44 -16.96 17.93 -4.77
N GLN A 45 -17.96 17.58 -3.96
CA GLN A 45 -18.39 18.45 -2.89
C GLN A 45 -17.27 18.46 -1.83
N ALA A 46 -16.54 19.56 -1.77
CA ALA A 46 -15.59 19.82 -0.69
C ALA A 46 -16.39 19.93 0.61
N VAL A 47 -16.28 18.93 1.48
CA VAL A 47 -16.71 19.04 2.87
C VAL A 47 -15.74 20.03 3.52
N ALA A 48 -16.22 21.21 3.85
CA ALA A 48 -15.45 22.23 4.55
C ALA A 48 -15.07 21.68 5.93
N ALA A 49 -13.83 21.25 6.10
CA ALA A 49 -13.25 21.05 7.41
C ALA A 49 -13.19 22.42 8.09
N SER A 50 -13.83 22.56 9.27
CA SER A 50 -13.79 23.76 10.09
C SER A 50 -12.39 23.90 10.73
N GLY A 51 -11.49 24.52 10.01
CA GLY A 51 -10.15 24.86 10.46
C GLY A 51 -9.40 25.50 9.29
N SER A 52 -8.91 26.73 9.46
CA SER A 52 -8.22 27.46 8.41
C SER A 52 -6.86 26.83 8.09
N SER A 53 -6.85 25.76 7.31
CA SER A 53 -5.61 25.32 6.68
C SER A 53 -5.40 26.16 5.42
N LYS A 54 -4.33 26.92 5.36
CA LYS A 54 -3.83 27.57 4.13
C LYS A 54 -3.18 26.54 3.19
N GLY A 55 -3.53 25.26 3.28
CA GLY A 55 -2.95 24.17 2.52
C GLY A 55 -3.72 23.86 1.24
N ALA A 56 -3.21 22.93 0.46
CA ALA A 56 -3.90 22.35 -0.68
C ALA A 56 -5.21 21.66 -0.22
N PRO A 57 -6.26 21.60 -1.08
CA PRO A 57 -7.50 20.92 -0.72
C PRO A 57 -7.25 19.43 -0.50
N LEU A 58 -7.92 18.86 0.50
CA LEU A 58 -7.94 17.41 0.70
C LEU A 58 -8.87 16.76 -0.33
N PHE A 59 -8.42 15.65 -0.90
CA PHE A 59 -9.18 14.79 -1.80
C PHE A 59 -9.63 13.50 -1.12
N VAL A 60 -9.36 13.38 0.17
CA VAL A 60 -9.70 12.23 1.01
C VAL A 60 -10.35 12.72 2.31
N ALA A 61 -11.23 11.89 2.87
CA ALA A 61 -11.87 12.17 4.14
C ALA A 61 -12.05 10.86 4.93
N ALA A 62 -11.82 10.88 6.25
CA ALA A 62 -11.78 9.68 7.07
C ALA A 62 -13.02 8.80 6.87
N ASP A 63 -14.18 9.19 7.37
CA ASP A 63 -15.39 8.35 7.31
C ASP A 63 -15.98 8.18 5.91
N PRO A 64 -16.12 9.24 5.07
CA PRO A 64 -16.71 9.08 3.73
C PRO A 64 -15.93 8.16 2.80
N ASP A 65 -14.63 8.00 3.04
CA ASP A 65 -13.77 7.20 2.17
C ASP A 65 -13.45 5.81 2.72
N LEU A 66 -13.97 5.44 3.90
CA LEU A 66 -13.87 4.07 4.42
C LEU A 66 -14.61 3.05 3.56
N VAL A 67 -15.66 3.47 2.85
CA VAL A 67 -16.50 2.60 2.03
C VAL A 67 -15.75 2.10 0.79
N ALA A 68 -16.19 0.96 0.26
CA ALA A 68 -15.63 0.42 -0.96
C ALA A 68 -15.91 1.33 -2.17
N LYS A 69 -14.98 1.41 -3.10
CA LYS A 69 -15.05 2.25 -4.29
C LYS A 69 -15.42 1.42 -5.52
N LYS A 70 -16.27 2.00 -6.38
CA LYS A 70 -16.66 1.38 -7.66
C LYS A 70 -15.73 1.83 -8.78
N GLY A 71 -15.43 0.91 -9.70
CA GLY A 71 -14.66 1.24 -10.90
C GLY A 71 -13.19 1.55 -10.65
N VAL A 72 -12.63 1.05 -9.56
CA VAL A 72 -11.20 1.14 -9.24
C VAL A 72 -10.54 -0.22 -9.42
N ALA A 73 -9.27 -0.21 -9.80
CA ALA A 73 -8.48 -1.42 -9.99
C ALA A 73 -7.87 -1.95 -8.69
N GLN A 74 -7.75 -1.08 -7.68
CA GLN A 74 -7.29 -1.40 -6.33
C GLN A 74 -8.23 -0.76 -5.31
N ASP A 75 -8.54 -1.49 -4.23
CA ASP A 75 -9.37 -1.01 -3.13
C ASP A 75 -8.93 -1.73 -1.85
N SER A 76 -8.30 -1.02 -0.92
CA SER A 76 -7.44 -1.58 0.13
C SER A 76 -7.74 -1.00 1.52
N TRP A 77 -7.78 -1.87 2.54
CA TRP A 77 -7.90 -1.58 3.97
C TRP A 77 -6.77 -2.32 4.70
N PHE A 78 -5.79 -1.58 5.15
CA PHE A 78 -4.56 -2.11 5.74
C PHE A 78 -4.44 -1.63 7.19
N VAL A 79 -4.26 -2.54 8.12
CA VAL A 79 -4.16 -2.27 9.56
C VAL A 79 -2.88 -2.84 10.11
N ILE A 80 -2.09 -1.99 10.74
CA ILE A 80 -0.91 -2.38 11.48
C ILE A 80 -1.13 -2.03 12.95
N SER A 81 -0.76 -2.91 13.85
CA SER A 81 -1.00 -2.72 15.28
C SER A 81 0.23 -3.04 16.10
N HIS A 82 0.54 -2.18 17.04
CA HIS A 82 1.55 -2.38 18.07
C HIS A 82 0.85 -2.55 19.39
N LEU A 83 0.78 -3.78 19.88
CA LEU A 83 -0.08 -4.18 20.98
C LEU A 83 0.71 -4.81 22.12
N MET A 84 0.15 -4.70 23.32
CA MET A 84 0.65 -5.35 24.54
C MET A 84 -0.41 -6.22 25.15
N SER A 85 0.00 -7.39 25.65
CA SER A 85 -0.79 -8.26 26.52
C SER A 85 0.04 -8.56 27.78
N GLY A 86 -0.17 -7.80 28.84
CA GLY A 86 0.76 -7.79 29.97
C GLY A 86 2.14 -7.31 29.55
N SER A 87 3.16 -8.17 29.68
CA SER A 87 4.54 -7.93 29.23
C SER A 87 4.80 -8.36 27.79
N ASP A 88 3.88 -9.14 27.20
CA ASP A 88 4.03 -9.70 25.85
C ASP A 88 3.71 -8.64 24.80
N ARG A 89 4.63 -8.40 23.87
CA ARG A 89 4.41 -7.52 22.72
C ARG A 89 3.96 -8.33 21.53
N LEU A 90 2.87 -7.89 20.89
CA LEU A 90 2.36 -8.43 19.64
C LEU A 90 2.34 -7.32 18.59
N ASP A 91 3.07 -7.50 17.51
CA ASP A 91 2.96 -6.65 16.32
C ASP A 91 2.12 -7.41 15.30
N LEU A 92 0.98 -6.83 14.93
CA LEU A 92 0.00 -7.43 14.03
C LEU A 92 -0.12 -6.59 12.77
N LEU A 93 -0.27 -7.27 11.64
CA LEU A 93 -0.74 -6.71 10.39
C LEU A 93 -1.95 -7.52 9.93
N ILE A 94 -3.00 -6.84 9.48
CA ILE A 94 -4.14 -7.46 8.80
C ILE A 94 -4.55 -6.60 7.62
N HIS A 95 -4.74 -7.21 6.45
CA HIS A 95 -4.97 -6.52 5.21
C HIS A 95 -6.10 -7.18 4.42
N TYR A 96 -7.07 -6.39 3.99
CA TYR A 96 -8.11 -6.79 3.05
C TYR A 96 -7.99 -5.92 1.82
N ILE A 97 -7.85 -6.54 0.65
CA ILE A 97 -7.67 -5.83 -0.60
C ILE A 97 -8.43 -6.51 -1.73
N ARG A 98 -9.07 -5.69 -2.55
CA ARG A 98 -9.59 -6.08 -3.87
C ARG A 98 -8.66 -5.55 -4.95
N LEU A 99 -8.23 -6.43 -5.82
CA LEU A 99 -7.39 -6.14 -6.97
C LEU A 99 -8.11 -6.58 -8.24
N THR A 100 -7.87 -5.85 -9.33
CA THR A 100 -8.37 -6.17 -10.67
C THR A 100 -7.19 -6.39 -11.63
N PRO A 101 -6.43 -7.50 -11.48
CA PRO A 101 -5.40 -7.85 -12.43
C PRO A 101 -6.01 -8.23 -13.79
N PRO A 102 -5.20 -8.31 -14.87
CA PRO A 102 -5.67 -8.67 -16.20
C PRO A 102 -6.44 -10.00 -16.28
N GLN A 103 -6.22 -10.90 -15.30
CA GLN A 103 -6.86 -12.23 -15.25
C GLN A 103 -8.23 -12.22 -14.56
N GLY A 104 -8.67 -11.09 -14.01
CA GLY A 104 -9.94 -10.91 -13.31
C GLY A 104 -9.79 -10.59 -11.84
N ASP A 105 -10.87 -10.14 -11.21
CA ASP A 105 -10.87 -9.66 -9.83
C ASP A 105 -10.44 -10.75 -8.85
N VAL A 106 -9.59 -10.39 -7.92
CA VAL A 106 -9.16 -11.21 -6.78
C VAL A 106 -9.31 -10.40 -5.49
N ILE A 107 -9.81 -11.07 -4.45
CA ILE A 107 -9.87 -10.52 -3.10
C ILE A 107 -8.83 -11.26 -2.27
N GLN A 108 -7.96 -10.51 -1.61
CA GLN A 108 -6.98 -11.07 -0.69
C GLN A 108 -7.29 -10.67 0.74
N ALA A 109 -7.18 -11.63 1.64
CA ALA A 109 -7.15 -11.41 3.08
C ALA A 109 -5.81 -11.94 3.61
N MET A 110 -5.06 -11.07 4.27
CA MET A 110 -3.73 -11.36 4.78
C MET A 110 -3.64 -11.03 6.27
N VAL A 111 -2.92 -11.84 7.00
CA VAL A 111 -2.56 -11.58 8.39
C VAL A 111 -1.09 -11.92 8.63
N SER A 112 -0.43 -11.13 9.43
CA SER A 112 0.89 -11.43 9.99
C SER A 112 0.94 -11.02 11.45
N VAL A 113 1.52 -11.85 12.31
CA VAL A 113 1.72 -11.52 13.72
C VAL A 113 3.12 -11.94 14.16
N LEU A 114 3.78 -11.07 14.91
CA LEU A 114 4.99 -11.43 15.63
C LEU A 114 4.58 -12.12 16.95
N ASP A 115 4.77 -13.43 17.00
CA ASP A 115 4.44 -14.22 18.20
C ASP A 115 5.44 -13.96 19.32
N PRO A 116 4.99 -13.45 20.48
CA PRO A 116 5.88 -13.13 21.58
C PRO A 116 6.51 -14.36 22.26
N VAL A 117 5.95 -15.53 22.07
CA VAL A 117 6.43 -16.79 22.67
C VAL A 117 7.58 -17.38 21.86
N SER A 118 7.38 -17.52 20.56
CA SER A 118 8.41 -18.09 19.69
C SER A 118 9.43 -17.04 19.20
N GLY A 119 9.09 -15.74 19.25
CA GLY A 119 9.86 -14.67 18.63
C GLY A 119 9.90 -14.76 17.11
N LYS A 120 8.91 -15.40 16.49
CA LYS A 120 8.81 -15.61 15.05
C LYS A 120 7.61 -14.88 14.47
N SER A 121 7.74 -14.43 13.23
CA SER A 121 6.58 -13.99 12.45
C SER A 121 5.80 -15.19 11.95
N ILE A 122 4.48 -15.12 12.09
CA ILE A 122 3.52 -16.08 11.55
C ILE A 122 2.64 -15.30 10.60
N SER A 123 2.56 -15.71 9.35
CA SER A 123 1.75 -15.06 8.34
C SER A 123 0.89 -16.04 7.56
N GLU A 124 -0.29 -15.59 7.16
CA GLU A 124 -1.20 -16.31 6.28
C GLU A 124 -1.84 -15.35 5.28
N GLU A 125 -2.00 -15.80 4.04
CA GLU A 125 -2.76 -15.10 3.01
C GLU A 125 -3.76 -16.06 2.37
N ARG A 126 -4.95 -15.56 2.03
CA ARG A 126 -6.04 -16.29 1.38
C ARG A 126 -6.62 -15.46 0.26
N ASP A 127 -6.89 -16.10 -0.86
CA ASP A 127 -7.55 -15.50 -2.01
C ASP A 127 -9.01 -15.96 -2.10
N TYR A 128 -9.88 -15.03 -2.46
CA TYR A 128 -11.33 -15.26 -2.57
C TYR A 128 -11.86 -14.72 -3.89
N LYS A 129 -12.95 -15.30 -4.34
CA LYS A 129 -13.74 -14.76 -5.45
C LYS A 129 -14.62 -13.62 -4.93
N VAL A 130 -14.95 -12.66 -5.79
CA VAL A 130 -15.88 -11.57 -5.47
C VAL A 130 -17.21 -12.10 -4.92
N SER A 131 -17.71 -13.25 -5.46
CA SER A 131 -18.97 -13.86 -5.01
C SER A 131 -18.97 -14.41 -3.59
N GLU A 132 -17.80 -14.53 -2.95
CA GLU A 132 -17.63 -15.04 -1.59
C GLU A 132 -17.49 -13.91 -0.57
N THR A 133 -17.53 -12.64 -1.03
CA THR A 133 -17.17 -11.47 -0.24
C THR A 133 -18.22 -10.38 -0.33
N THR A 134 -18.20 -9.44 0.62
CA THR A 134 -19.00 -8.22 0.61
C THR A 134 -18.09 -7.01 0.74
N PHE A 135 -18.29 -6.03 -0.15
CA PHE A 135 -17.62 -4.73 -0.12
C PHE A 135 -18.68 -3.65 -0.29
N SER A 136 -19.17 -3.11 0.82
CA SER A 136 -20.25 -2.12 0.81
C SER A 136 -19.76 -0.75 0.34
N THR A 137 -20.51 -0.13 -0.56
CA THR A 137 -20.28 1.25 -1.01
C THR A 137 -21.09 2.28 -0.23
N ALA A 138 -21.81 1.86 0.81
CA ALA A 138 -22.68 2.72 1.64
C ALA A 138 -22.13 2.92 3.05
N SER A 139 -21.36 1.97 3.57
CA SER A 139 -20.76 1.98 4.89
C SER A 139 -19.45 1.21 4.88
N LEU A 140 -18.59 1.39 5.88
CA LEU A 140 -17.49 0.45 6.11
C LEU A 140 -18.08 -0.91 6.48
N ASP A 141 -18.13 -1.80 5.52
CA ASP A 141 -18.52 -3.19 5.68
C ASP A 141 -17.80 -4.00 4.59
N VAL A 142 -16.64 -4.52 4.98
CA VAL A 142 -15.76 -5.38 4.18
C VAL A 142 -15.78 -6.74 4.83
N GLN A 143 -16.27 -7.75 4.12
CA GLN A 143 -16.39 -9.10 4.63
C GLN A 143 -15.80 -10.12 3.68
N THR A 144 -14.97 -11.01 4.20
CA THR A 144 -14.43 -12.18 3.52
C THR A 144 -14.64 -13.42 4.42
N PRO A 145 -14.47 -14.64 3.92
CA PRO A 145 -14.47 -15.82 4.79
C PRO A 145 -13.40 -15.81 5.89
N SER A 146 -12.32 -15.02 5.70
CA SER A 146 -11.27 -14.79 6.72
C SER A 146 -11.52 -13.60 7.63
N GLY A 147 -12.73 -13.00 7.65
CA GLY A 147 -13.05 -11.84 8.47
C GLY A 147 -13.15 -10.56 7.66
N GLY A 148 -13.03 -9.39 8.32
CA GLY A 148 -13.24 -8.10 7.66
C GLY A 148 -13.18 -6.90 8.59
N LEU A 149 -13.71 -5.78 8.08
CA LEU A 149 -13.83 -4.51 8.81
C LEU A 149 -15.26 -3.98 8.75
N SER A 150 -15.70 -3.34 9.83
CA SER A 150 -17.01 -2.66 9.89
C SER A 150 -16.97 -1.48 10.85
N GLY A 151 -18.00 -0.61 10.79
CA GLY A 151 -18.13 0.55 11.68
C GLY A 151 -17.72 1.86 11.02
N ASP A 152 -17.00 2.71 11.75
CA ASP A 152 -16.49 4.01 11.31
C ASP A 152 -15.13 4.33 11.97
N ALA A 153 -14.56 5.51 11.71
CA ALA A 153 -13.26 5.89 12.24
C ALA A 153 -13.25 6.00 13.78
N SER A 154 -14.40 6.25 14.41
CA SER A 154 -14.53 6.35 15.88
C SER A 154 -14.70 5.00 16.57
N ALA A 155 -15.17 3.99 15.83
CA ALA A 155 -15.44 2.64 16.33
C ALA A 155 -15.34 1.62 15.18
N MET A 156 -14.13 1.35 14.74
CA MET A 156 -13.84 0.35 13.69
C MET A 156 -13.64 -1.02 14.34
N HIS A 157 -14.41 -1.99 13.90
CA HIS A 157 -14.27 -3.39 14.29
C HIS A 157 -13.47 -4.13 13.20
N VAL A 158 -12.38 -4.74 13.59
CA VAL A 158 -11.49 -5.52 12.72
C VAL A 158 -11.47 -6.95 13.18
N THR A 159 -11.84 -7.87 12.31
CA THR A 159 -11.84 -9.30 12.62
C THR A 159 -10.96 -10.07 11.65
N GLY A 160 -10.35 -11.16 12.13
CA GLY A 160 -9.60 -12.11 11.33
C GLY A 160 -9.88 -13.55 11.79
N ARG A 161 -10.01 -14.48 10.83
CA ARG A 161 -10.19 -15.93 11.09
C ARG A 161 -9.31 -16.69 10.11
N PHE A 162 -8.13 -17.02 10.57
CA PHE A 162 -7.13 -17.78 9.79
C PHE A 162 -6.85 -19.10 10.48
N GLN A 163 -6.00 -19.91 9.91
CA GLN A 163 -5.74 -21.26 10.45
C GLN A 163 -5.07 -21.21 11.82
N ARG A 164 -4.13 -20.29 12.02
CA ARG A 164 -3.32 -20.16 13.23
C ARG A 164 -3.58 -18.88 14.01
N ILE A 165 -4.25 -17.90 13.40
CA ILE A 165 -4.43 -16.56 13.93
C ILE A 165 -5.91 -16.20 13.89
N ASP A 166 -6.48 -15.84 15.05
CA ASP A 166 -7.77 -15.14 15.14
C ASP A 166 -7.55 -13.74 15.68
N VAL A 167 -8.27 -12.79 15.12
CA VAL A 167 -8.22 -11.36 15.47
C VAL A 167 -9.62 -10.85 15.75
N ASP A 168 -9.77 -10.11 16.83
CA ASP A 168 -11.01 -9.42 17.20
C ASP A 168 -10.64 -8.10 17.91
N LEU A 169 -10.59 -7.01 17.16
CA LEU A 169 -10.08 -5.72 17.63
C LEU A 169 -11.08 -4.59 17.39
N MET A 170 -11.18 -3.71 18.37
CA MET A 170 -11.86 -2.42 18.25
C MET A 170 -10.82 -1.30 18.17
N LEU A 171 -10.91 -0.50 17.13
CA LEU A 171 -10.02 0.63 16.84
C LEU A 171 -10.83 1.93 16.91
N ALA A 172 -10.27 2.96 17.53
CA ALA A 172 -10.88 4.28 17.62
C ALA A 172 -9.84 5.37 17.34
N GLN A 173 -10.12 6.23 16.37
CA GLN A 173 -9.25 7.33 15.99
C GLN A 173 -8.99 8.28 17.16
N GLN A 174 -7.73 8.62 17.42
CA GLN A 174 -7.30 9.51 18.49
C GLN A 174 -6.54 10.75 17.99
N GLY A 175 -6.15 10.79 16.75
CA GLY A 175 -5.33 11.85 16.18
C GLY A 175 -5.82 12.30 14.81
N PRO A 176 -5.13 13.26 14.19
CA PRO A 176 -5.47 13.75 12.86
C PRO A 176 -5.23 12.68 11.77
N LEU A 177 -5.92 12.84 10.64
CA LEU A 177 -5.72 12.07 9.43
C LEU A 177 -4.40 12.49 8.77
N LEU A 178 -3.61 11.54 8.29
CA LEU A 178 -2.46 11.77 7.41
C LEU A 178 -2.94 11.60 5.96
N ALA A 179 -2.97 12.70 5.21
CA ALA A 179 -3.24 12.66 3.77
C ALA A 179 -1.92 12.57 3.00
N ASN A 180 -1.67 11.50 2.26
CA ASN A 180 -0.44 11.34 1.51
C ASN A 180 -0.23 12.52 0.54
N LEU A 181 1.01 13.00 0.43
CA LEU A 181 1.39 14.22 -0.28
C LEU A 181 0.55 15.46 0.13
N GLY A 182 0.07 15.49 1.38
CA GLY A 182 -0.71 16.59 1.94
C GLY A 182 -2.12 16.76 1.39
N THR A 183 -2.49 16.00 0.36
CA THR A 183 -3.78 16.06 -0.32
C THR A 183 -4.54 14.76 -0.34
N GLY A 184 -3.85 13.63 -0.17
CA GLY A 184 -4.39 12.28 -0.36
C GLY A 184 -4.33 11.79 -1.80
N LEU A 185 -3.79 12.56 -2.75
CA LEU A 185 -3.51 12.09 -4.10
C LEU A 185 -2.11 11.49 -4.14
N LEU A 186 -2.00 10.24 -4.55
CA LEU A 186 -0.76 9.49 -4.66
C LEU A 186 -0.53 9.11 -6.13
N PRO A 187 0.43 9.73 -6.83
CA PRO A 187 0.88 9.23 -8.12
C PRO A 187 1.51 7.84 -7.95
N PHE A 188 1.02 6.85 -8.69
CA PHE A 188 1.43 5.47 -8.51
C PHE A 188 1.50 4.75 -9.86
N TYR A 189 2.71 4.44 -10.34
CA TYR A 189 2.99 3.78 -11.62
C TYR A 189 2.30 4.38 -12.84
N GLY A 190 2.33 5.72 -12.96
CA GLY A 190 1.74 6.44 -14.09
C GLY A 190 0.23 6.66 -13.99
N ASP A 191 -0.39 6.27 -12.90
CA ASP A 191 -1.80 6.50 -12.59
C ASP A 191 -1.95 7.26 -11.26
N ILE A 192 -3.18 7.59 -10.88
CA ILE A 192 -3.47 8.27 -9.63
C ILE A 192 -4.23 7.33 -8.70
N ASN A 193 -3.69 7.18 -7.51
CA ASN A 193 -4.35 6.58 -6.37
C ASN A 193 -4.74 7.67 -5.36
N TYR A 194 -5.63 7.31 -4.46
CA TYR A 194 -5.98 8.08 -3.28
C TYR A 194 -5.52 7.30 -2.07
N GLU A 195 -4.89 7.98 -1.11
CA GLU A 195 -4.41 7.33 0.09
C GLU A 195 -4.40 8.28 1.28
N TYR A 196 -4.91 7.78 2.40
CA TYR A 196 -4.76 8.41 3.70
C TYR A 196 -4.53 7.36 4.79
N ALA A 197 -3.94 7.81 5.88
CA ALA A 197 -3.81 7.03 7.10
C ALA A 197 -4.60 7.63 8.26
N LEU A 198 -5.04 6.76 9.17
CA LEU A 198 -5.38 7.08 10.54
C LEU A 198 -4.28 6.48 11.45
N PRO A 199 -3.15 7.19 11.64
CA PRO A 199 -1.95 6.59 12.20
C PRO A 199 -1.93 6.53 13.72
N SER A 200 -3.01 6.90 14.38
CA SER A 200 -3.16 6.92 15.84
C SER A 200 -4.55 6.43 16.23
N MET A 201 -4.78 5.13 16.11
CA MET A 201 -6.01 4.50 16.52
C MET A 201 -5.81 3.74 17.83
N LYS A 202 -6.51 4.18 18.90
CA LYS A 202 -6.54 3.41 20.14
C LYS A 202 -7.17 2.05 19.88
N THR A 203 -6.48 1.00 20.25
CA THR A 203 -6.86 -0.38 19.92
C THR A 203 -6.96 -1.23 21.18
N THR A 204 -8.05 -2.01 21.28
CA THR A 204 -8.28 -3.01 22.31
C THR A 204 -8.95 -4.24 21.71
N GLY A 205 -8.81 -5.39 22.34
CA GLY A 205 -9.48 -6.61 21.88
C GLY A 205 -8.71 -7.88 22.24
N SER A 206 -8.79 -8.87 21.37
CA SER A 206 -8.12 -10.15 21.56
C SER A 206 -7.48 -10.65 20.27
N ILE A 207 -6.36 -11.35 20.44
CA ILE A 207 -5.68 -12.10 19.37
C ILE A 207 -5.46 -13.52 19.88
N VAL A 208 -5.72 -14.50 19.04
CA VAL A 208 -5.35 -15.91 19.31
C VAL A 208 -4.24 -16.29 18.33
N VAL A 209 -3.14 -16.82 18.87
CA VAL A 209 -2.00 -17.31 18.06
C VAL A 209 -1.75 -18.74 18.47
N ASP A 210 -1.84 -19.69 17.52
CA ASP A 210 -1.67 -21.12 17.77
C ASP A 210 -2.50 -21.64 18.96
N GLY A 211 -3.74 -21.15 19.10
CA GLY A 211 -4.65 -21.51 20.19
C GLY A 211 -4.43 -20.78 21.51
N LYS A 212 -3.36 -19.97 21.65
CA LYS A 212 -3.14 -19.15 22.84
C LYS A 212 -3.79 -17.76 22.67
N ALA A 213 -4.70 -17.42 23.58
CA ALA A 213 -5.42 -16.14 23.57
C ALA A 213 -4.65 -15.06 24.33
N TYR A 214 -4.63 -13.87 23.74
CA TYR A 214 -4.06 -12.65 24.32
C TYR A 214 -5.13 -11.55 24.37
N GLN A 215 -5.36 -10.97 25.55
CA GLN A 215 -6.11 -9.73 25.66
C GLN A 215 -5.17 -8.57 25.42
N VAL A 216 -5.44 -7.76 24.40
CA VAL A 216 -4.48 -6.78 23.90
C VAL A 216 -5.00 -5.37 24.02
N ALA A 217 -4.05 -4.44 24.19
CA ALA A 217 -4.29 -3.00 24.08
C ALA A 217 -3.05 -2.32 23.48
N GLY A 218 -3.27 -1.25 22.72
CA GLY A 218 -2.19 -0.48 22.11
C GLY A 218 -2.65 0.55 21.11
N VAL A 219 -1.85 0.73 20.07
CA VAL A 219 -2.12 1.69 18.99
C VAL A 219 -2.01 0.99 17.65
N SER A 220 -2.94 1.32 16.76
CA SER A 220 -2.90 0.89 15.38
C SER A 220 -2.73 2.06 14.42
N TRP A 221 -2.16 1.76 13.28
CA TRP A 221 -2.12 2.54 12.08
C TRP A 221 -3.07 1.89 11.07
N PHE A 222 -3.96 2.65 10.50
CA PHE A 222 -4.88 2.19 9.47
C PHE A 222 -4.62 2.98 8.19
N ASP A 223 -4.36 2.28 7.08
CA ASP A 223 -4.29 2.87 5.74
C ASP A 223 -5.52 2.52 4.92
N ARG A 224 -5.96 3.50 4.17
CA ARG A 224 -7.02 3.40 3.19
C ARG A 224 -6.50 3.87 1.84
N GLN A 225 -6.39 2.94 0.88
CA GLN A 225 -5.90 3.24 -0.45
C GLN A 225 -6.86 2.71 -1.52
N TRP A 226 -7.07 3.49 -2.58
CA TRP A 226 -7.85 3.05 -3.74
C TRP A 226 -7.42 3.82 -4.99
N GLY A 227 -7.66 3.24 -6.18
CA GLY A 227 -7.37 3.93 -7.43
C GLY A 227 -7.23 3.00 -8.62
N GLN A 228 -6.62 3.54 -9.65
CA GLN A 228 -6.34 2.81 -10.88
C GLN A 228 -4.94 2.18 -10.81
N MET A 229 -4.73 1.18 -11.64
CA MET A 229 -3.42 0.56 -11.86
C MET A 229 -3.15 0.56 -13.35
N ALA A 230 -2.12 1.28 -13.77
CA ALA A 230 -1.67 1.21 -15.15
C ALA A 230 -1.25 -0.23 -15.52
N PRO A 231 -1.37 -0.65 -16.78
CA PRO A 231 -0.94 -1.99 -17.19
C PRO A 231 0.55 -2.28 -16.88
N SER A 232 1.41 -1.25 -16.85
CA SER A 232 2.81 -1.33 -16.48
C SER A 232 3.04 -1.71 -15.02
N PHE A 233 2.10 -1.45 -14.13
CA PHE A 233 2.18 -1.79 -12.71
C PHE A 233 2.56 -3.25 -12.50
N TRP A 234 1.84 -4.17 -13.14
CA TRP A 234 2.04 -5.62 -12.98
C TRP A 234 3.39 -6.13 -13.50
N ALA A 235 4.00 -5.37 -14.43
CA ALA A 235 5.29 -5.73 -15.02
C ALA A 235 6.50 -5.19 -14.23
N HIS A 236 6.31 -4.09 -13.50
CA HIS A 236 7.41 -3.33 -12.90
C HIS A 236 7.19 -2.98 -11.44
N MET A 237 6.20 -3.60 -10.76
CA MET A 237 5.91 -3.27 -9.37
C MET A 237 7.13 -3.54 -8.47
N GLN A 238 7.67 -2.47 -7.92
CA GLN A 238 8.72 -2.53 -6.92
C GLN A 238 8.65 -1.26 -6.07
N TRP A 239 8.43 -1.43 -4.78
CA TRP A 239 8.45 -0.32 -3.84
C TRP A 239 8.86 -0.75 -2.44
N SER A 240 9.33 0.21 -1.67
CA SER A 240 9.27 0.15 -0.23
C SER A 240 8.30 1.19 0.29
N TRP A 241 7.52 0.80 1.28
CA TRP A 241 6.72 1.72 2.07
C TRP A 241 7.07 1.56 3.55
N MET A 242 7.06 2.67 4.28
CA MET A 242 7.28 2.65 5.71
C MET A 242 6.27 3.54 6.43
N GLY A 243 5.44 2.91 7.28
CA GLY A 243 4.64 3.62 8.27
C GLY A 243 5.43 3.80 9.56
N ILE A 244 5.92 5.02 9.83
CA ILE A 244 6.79 5.30 10.98
C ILE A 244 6.03 6.11 12.03
N SER A 245 6.03 5.62 13.26
CA SER A 245 5.47 6.31 14.43
C SER A 245 6.61 6.68 15.38
N LEU A 246 6.87 7.98 15.54
CA LEU A 246 7.91 8.49 16.45
C LEU A 246 7.34 8.81 17.82
N ASP A 247 8.17 8.68 18.86
CA ASP A 247 7.79 8.90 20.26
C ASP A 247 7.51 10.38 20.59
N ASN A 248 7.98 11.31 19.72
CA ASN A 248 7.64 12.73 19.81
C ASN A 248 6.22 13.07 19.31
N GLY A 249 5.50 12.06 18.81
CA GLY A 249 4.14 12.18 18.29
C GLY A 249 4.04 12.33 16.78
N ASP A 250 5.14 12.55 16.08
CA ASP A 250 5.14 12.62 14.60
C ASP A 250 4.84 11.27 13.97
N ARG A 251 4.18 11.29 12.82
CA ARG A 251 3.84 10.13 11.98
C ARG A 251 4.35 10.36 10.58
N ILE A 252 5.02 9.38 10.00
CA ILE A 252 5.61 9.50 8.65
C ILE A 252 5.09 8.35 7.79
N SER A 253 4.43 8.67 6.69
CA SER A 253 4.19 7.76 5.57
C SER A 253 5.28 8.02 4.53
N LEU A 254 6.13 7.04 4.31
CA LEU A 254 7.27 7.13 3.42
C LEU A 254 7.12 6.13 2.28
N TRP A 255 7.26 6.60 1.05
CA TRP A 255 7.25 5.81 -0.16
C TRP A 255 8.58 5.93 -0.88
N ASP A 256 9.08 4.81 -1.39
CA ASP A 256 10.13 4.75 -2.40
C ASP A 256 9.65 3.82 -3.51
N ILE A 257 9.19 4.44 -4.61
CA ILE A 257 8.55 3.76 -5.74
C ILE A 257 9.57 3.67 -6.87
N ILE A 258 9.82 2.45 -7.35
CA ILE A 258 10.74 2.17 -8.46
C ILE A 258 9.92 1.74 -9.68
N ASP A 259 9.86 2.59 -10.70
CA ASP A 259 9.18 2.34 -11.98
C ASP A 259 10.21 2.28 -13.11
N GLY A 260 10.74 1.08 -13.36
CA GLY A 260 11.81 0.86 -14.32
C GLY A 260 13.12 1.54 -13.90
N ASP A 261 13.53 2.55 -14.63
CA ASP A 261 14.73 3.36 -14.35
C ASP A 261 14.48 4.60 -13.50
N LYS A 262 13.23 4.82 -13.11
CA LYS A 262 12.80 5.97 -12.28
C LYS A 262 12.57 5.53 -10.84
N GLU A 263 13.09 6.32 -9.94
CA GLU A 263 12.90 6.14 -8.49
C GLU A 263 12.34 7.43 -7.90
N HIS A 264 11.26 7.30 -7.10
CA HIS A 264 10.56 8.41 -6.48
C HIS A 264 10.45 8.16 -4.98
N ALA A 265 11.38 8.74 -4.22
CA ALA A 265 11.39 8.63 -2.77
C ALA A 265 10.89 9.92 -2.11
N PHE A 266 9.82 9.84 -1.34
CA PHE A 266 9.22 10.97 -0.64
C PHE A 266 8.56 10.54 0.66
N ALA A 267 8.31 11.48 1.54
CA ALA A 267 7.56 11.23 2.76
C ALA A 267 6.53 12.34 3.03
N THR A 268 5.45 11.93 3.66
CA THR A 268 4.47 12.83 4.28
C THR A 268 4.62 12.72 5.78
N LEU A 269 5.05 13.80 6.41
CA LEU A 269 5.14 13.93 7.86
C LEU A 269 3.87 14.59 8.38
N LEU A 270 3.20 13.95 9.33
CA LEU A 270 2.07 14.48 10.08
C LEU A 270 2.51 14.80 11.49
N HIS A 271 2.35 16.05 11.88
CA HIS A 271 2.57 16.50 13.25
C HIS A 271 1.34 16.26 14.14
N PRO A 272 1.50 16.20 15.48
CA PRO A 272 0.38 16.03 16.40
C PRO A 272 -0.71 17.11 16.30
N ASP A 273 -0.37 18.31 15.81
CA ASP A 273 -1.32 19.42 15.57
C ASP A 273 -2.09 19.32 14.25
N GLY A 274 -1.86 18.25 13.46
CA GLY A 274 -2.50 18.02 12.17
C GLY A 274 -1.81 18.68 10.98
N ARG A 275 -0.71 19.38 11.16
CA ARG A 275 0.07 19.97 10.10
C ARG A 275 0.83 18.90 9.34
N HIS A 276 0.80 18.99 7.99
CA HIS A 276 1.56 18.10 7.10
C HIS A 276 2.80 18.83 6.57
N GLU A 277 3.89 18.06 6.45
CA GLU A 277 5.06 18.45 5.66
C GLU A 277 5.34 17.36 4.63
N ILE A 278 5.51 17.78 3.37
CA ILE A 278 5.91 16.89 2.28
C ILE A 278 7.39 17.11 2.04
N VAL A 279 8.15 16.05 2.06
CA VAL A 279 9.61 16.11 2.03
C VAL A 279 10.19 15.06 1.10
N ASP A 280 11.28 15.41 0.42
CA ASP A 280 12.08 14.46 -0.33
C ASP A 280 12.85 13.55 0.64
N VAL A 281 12.97 12.30 0.28
CA VAL A 281 13.77 11.29 0.98
C VAL A 281 14.91 10.86 0.07
N GLU A 282 16.10 10.68 0.60
CA GLU A 282 17.17 10.07 -0.18
C GLU A 282 16.79 8.62 -0.54
N PRO A 283 17.09 8.16 -1.77
CA PRO A 283 16.71 6.83 -2.23
C PRO A 283 17.11 5.73 -1.24
N LEU A 284 16.16 4.92 -0.80
CA LEU A 284 16.35 3.96 0.29
C LEU A 284 17.23 2.80 -0.09
N ALA A 285 17.20 2.38 -1.36
CA ALA A 285 17.97 1.24 -1.86
C ALA A 285 19.49 1.41 -1.64
N LYS A 286 20.00 2.65 -1.63
CA LYS A 286 21.43 2.94 -1.40
C LYS A 286 21.89 2.64 0.02
N ASP A 287 21.00 2.82 0.98
CA ASP A 287 21.30 2.69 2.42
C ASP A 287 20.74 1.39 3.02
N ALA A 288 20.15 0.54 2.16
CA ALA A 288 19.62 -0.76 2.56
C ALA A 288 20.76 -1.79 2.77
N THR A 289 20.74 -2.46 3.90
CA THR A 289 21.78 -3.42 4.27
C THR A 289 21.18 -4.70 4.87
N SER A 290 22.05 -5.66 5.20
CA SER A 290 21.68 -6.88 5.90
C SER A 290 20.61 -7.69 5.15
N ILE A 291 20.94 -8.09 3.92
CA ILE A 291 20.04 -8.89 3.08
C ILE A 291 19.69 -10.20 3.78
N TRP A 292 18.40 -10.45 3.92
CA TRP A 292 17.84 -11.73 4.32
C TRP A 292 17.27 -12.46 3.09
N LYS A 293 17.57 -13.74 2.99
CA LYS A 293 17.01 -14.59 1.94
C LYS A 293 15.96 -15.51 2.55
N SER A 294 14.73 -15.45 2.03
CA SER A 294 13.65 -16.33 2.43
C SER A 294 14.00 -17.81 2.14
N ALA A 295 13.81 -18.66 3.12
CA ALA A 295 13.94 -20.09 2.94
C ALA A 295 12.73 -20.69 2.18
N ALA A 296 11.58 -20.03 2.21
CA ALA A 296 10.36 -20.50 1.58
C ALA A 296 10.32 -20.20 0.08
N THR A 297 10.70 -18.99 -0.31
CA THR A 297 10.55 -18.49 -1.68
C THR A 297 11.87 -18.28 -2.41
N GLY A 298 12.96 -18.10 -1.66
CA GLY A 298 14.26 -17.71 -2.21
C GLY A 298 14.41 -16.22 -2.48
N HIS A 299 13.38 -15.41 -2.28
CA HIS A 299 13.43 -13.96 -2.41
C HIS A 299 14.42 -13.36 -1.42
N ARG A 300 14.97 -12.22 -1.79
CA ARG A 300 15.96 -11.48 -1.00
C ARG A 300 15.38 -10.14 -0.61
N TYR A 301 15.48 -9.81 0.69
CA TYR A 301 14.97 -8.57 1.23
C TYR A 301 16.06 -7.87 2.04
N PRO A 302 16.34 -6.58 1.77
CA PRO A 302 17.10 -5.76 2.70
C PRO A 302 16.27 -5.57 3.97
N THR A 303 16.91 -5.66 5.14
CA THR A 303 16.18 -5.62 6.41
C THR A 303 16.60 -4.49 7.33
N HIS A 304 17.70 -3.80 7.03
CA HIS A 304 18.19 -2.66 7.81
C HIS A 304 18.31 -1.45 6.89
N TRP A 305 17.82 -0.32 7.35
CA TRP A 305 17.70 0.90 6.58
C TRP A 305 18.24 2.10 7.33
N VAL A 306 18.78 3.06 6.60
CA VAL A 306 19.04 4.41 7.08
C VAL A 306 18.20 5.37 6.26
N VAL A 307 17.12 5.85 6.83
CA VAL A 307 16.24 6.84 6.22
C VAL A 307 16.83 8.22 6.43
N SER A 308 17.17 8.88 5.33
CA SER A 308 17.71 10.26 5.33
C SER A 308 16.68 11.21 4.76
N ILE A 309 16.28 12.22 5.55
CA ILE A 309 15.35 13.28 5.13
C ILE A 309 16.05 14.62 5.34
N PRO A 310 16.71 15.16 4.29
CA PRO A 310 17.60 16.33 4.43
C PRO A 310 16.89 17.58 4.97
N MET A 311 15.66 17.88 4.53
CA MET A 311 14.87 19.03 4.99
C MET A 311 14.62 19.02 6.50
N LEU A 312 14.41 17.83 7.08
CA LEU A 312 14.19 17.64 8.52
C LEU A 312 15.49 17.39 9.28
N LYS A 313 16.64 17.41 8.61
CA LYS A 313 17.92 16.97 9.16
C LYS A 313 17.77 15.64 9.90
N ALA A 314 16.94 14.75 9.33
CA ALA A 314 16.63 13.46 9.91
C ALA A 314 17.56 12.38 9.36
N ARG A 315 18.03 11.53 10.27
CA ARG A 315 18.72 10.28 9.96
C ARG A 315 18.23 9.22 10.92
N LEU A 316 17.36 8.33 10.40
CA LEU A 316 16.67 7.32 11.18
C LEU A 316 17.18 5.94 10.78
N ARG A 317 17.61 5.13 11.74
CA ARG A 317 17.86 3.70 11.53
C ARG A 317 16.54 2.96 11.74
N VAL A 318 16.17 2.14 10.76
CA VAL A 318 15.02 1.23 10.82
C VAL A 318 15.56 -0.20 10.82
N GLU A 319 15.31 -0.93 11.88
CA GLU A 319 15.81 -2.28 12.09
C GLU A 319 14.67 -3.22 12.47
N PRO A 320 14.55 -4.40 11.84
CA PRO A 320 13.45 -5.31 12.10
C PRO A 320 13.51 -5.90 13.51
N LEU A 321 12.37 -6.17 14.11
CA LEU A 321 12.28 -6.90 15.38
C LEU A 321 12.72 -8.36 15.22
N VAL A 322 12.35 -8.97 14.10
CA VAL A 322 12.89 -10.24 13.60
C VAL A 322 13.13 -10.09 12.10
N ARG A 323 14.05 -10.89 11.54
CA ARG A 323 14.40 -10.77 10.12
C ARG A 323 13.41 -11.48 9.19
N GLU A 324 12.82 -12.56 9.64
CA GLU A 324 11.98 -13.47 8.87
C GLU A 324 10.52 -12.99 8.93
N GLN A 325 10.15 -12.00 8.11
CA GLN A 325 8.80 -11.42 8.08
C GLN A 325 8.22 -11.38 6.66
N GLU A 326 8.51 -12.39 5.84
CA GLU A 326 7.89 -12.53 4.54
C GLU A 326 6.47 -13.08 4.67
N VAL A 327 5.54 -12.52 3.92
CA VAL A 327 4.21 -13.08 3.65
C VAL A 327 4.26 -13.77 2.30
N VAL A 328 4.08 -15.08 2.31
CA VAL A 328 4.09 -15.89 1.08
C VAL A 328 2.70 -15.90 0.48
N SER A 329 2.57 -15.35 -0.71
CA SER A 329 1.30 -15.22 -1.43
C SER A 329 0.98 -16.45 -2.27
N PRO A 330 -0.26 -16.97 -2.23
CA PRO A 330 -0.73 -18.06 -3.09
C PRO A 330 -0.64 -17.74 -4.59
N ILE A 331 -0.74 -16.44 -4.96
CA ILE A 331 -0.63 -15.99 -6.36
C ILE A 331 0.80 -15.58 -6.77
N GLY A 332 1.78 -15.75 -5.86
CA GLY A 332 3.19 -15.50 -6.15
C GLY A 332 3.66 -14.06 -5.98
N VAL A 333 2.82 -13.14 -5.52
CA VAL A 333 3.22 -11.76 -5.19
C VAL A 333 3.63 -11.72 -3.71
N ASN A 334 4.83 -12.25 -3.43
CA ASN A 334 5.34 -12.27 -2.06
C ASN A 334 5.74 -10.85 -1.61
N LYS A 335 5.57 -10.60 -0.31
CA LYS A 335 5.87 -9.30 0.31
C LYS A 335 6.69 -9.51 1.57
N TYR A 336 7.50 -8.51 1.91
CA TYR A 336 8.07 -8.39 3.24
C TYR A 336 7.23 -7.40 4.05
N GLU A 337 6.79 -7.80 5.23
CA GLU A 337 5.95 -6.99 6.12
C GLU A 337 6.59 -6.94 7.50
N GLY A 338 7.59 -6.05 7.63
CA GLY A 338 8.52 -6.08 8.73
C GLY A 338 8.21 -5.11 9.88
N ALA A 339 7.68 -5.62 10.99
CA ALA A 339 7.65 -4.86 12.25
C ALA A 339 9.07 -4.51 12.67
N SER A 340 9.33 -3.22 12.90
CA SER A 340 10.65 -2.65 13.06
C SER A 340 10.71 -1.65 14.21
N LYS A 341 11.91 -1.45 14.78
CA LYS A 341 12.23 -0.35 15.69
C LYS A 341 12.91 0.77 14.91
N VAL A 342 12.71 1.99 15.38
CA VAL A 342 13.31 3.19 14.82
C VAL A 342 14.11 3.91 15.89
N ALA A 343 15.31 4.37 15.52
CA ALA A 343 16.12 5.22 16.37
C ALA A 343 17.02 6.13 15.53
N GLY A 344 17.16 7.37 15.93
CA GLY A 344 17.99 8.31 15.18
C GLY A 344 17.93 9.72 15.71
N GLN A 345 18.06 10.66 14.78
CA GLN A 345 17.96 12.10 15.07
C GLN A 345 17.06 12.76 14.03
N MET A 346 16.32 13.77 14.45
CA MET A 346 15.54 14.66 13.62
C MET A 346 15.64 16.07 14.19
N GLU A 347 15.94 17.07 13.35
CA GLU A 347 16.14 18.48 13.74
C GLU A 347 17.17 18.63 14.89
N GLY A 348 18.19 17.78 14.92
CA GLY A 348 19.24 17.79 15.95
C GLY A 348 18.83 17.17 17.29
N LYS A 349 17.62 16.62 17.40
CA LYS A 349 17.13 15.93 18.61
C LYS A 349 17.12 14.43 18.42
N PRO A 350 17.46 13.62 19.44
CA PRO A 350 17.28 12.19 19.37
C PRO A 350 15.80 11.85 19.29
N VAL A 351 15.45 10.86 18.46
CA VAL A 351 14.10 10.31 18.33
C VAL A 351 14.16 8.79 18.32
N THR A 352 13.12 8.18 18.87
CA THR A 352 12.88 6.74 18.83
C THR A 352 11.45 6.48 18.37
N GLY A 353 11.14 5.23 18.08
CA GLY A 353 9.80 4.85 17.64
C GLY A 353 9.76 3.44 17.09
N HIS A 354 8.70 3.18 16.35
CA HIS A 354 8.48 1.92 15.64
C HIS A 354 8.02 2.19 14.22
N ALA A 355 8.16 1.17 13.38
CA ALA A 355 7.73 1.22 12.00
C ALA A 355 7.25 -0.16 11.54
N VAL A 356 6.47 -0.17 10.46
CA VAL A 356 6.38 -1.32 9.57
C VAL A 356 7.05 -0.96 8.24
N VAL A 357 7.76 -1.92 7.68
CA VAL A 357 8.41 -1.82 6.37
C VAL A 357 7.76 -2.82 5.44
N GLU A 358 7.06 -2.34 4.43
CA GLU A 358 6.56 -3.15 3.33
C GLU A 358 7.55 -3.12 2.17
N LEU A 359 7.90 -4.29 1.64
CA LEU A 359 8.69 -4.43 0.42
C LEU A 359 7.95 -5.31 -0.57
N VAL A 360 7.73 -4.80 -1.76
CA VAL A 360 7.17 -5.53 -2.88
C VAL A 360 8.15 -5.48 -4.06
N GLY A 361 8.19 -6.56 -4.85
CA GLY A 361 9.07 -6.65 -6.01
C GLY A 361 10.40 -7.34 -5.72
N ASP A 362 11.34 -7.19 -6.66
CA ASP A 362 12.65 -7.85 -6.61
C ASP A 362 13.74 -6.91 -6.07
N TRP A 363 14.33 -7.29 -4.95
CA TRP A 363 15.34 -6.55 -4.22
C TRP A 363 16.74 -7.18 -4.33
N ASN A 364 17.06 -7.81 -5.46
CA ASN A 364 18.35 -8.47 -5.71
C ASN A 364 19.51 -7.51 -5.98
#